data_1322e5f1995c4fe866cf1318ff80aadd
#
_entry.id   1322e5f1995c4fe866cf1318ff80aadd
#
_cell.length_a   1.000
_cell.length_b   1.000
_cell.length_c   1.000
_cell.angle_alpha   90.00
_cell.angle_beta   90.00
_cell.angle_gamma   90.00
#
_symmetry.space_group_name_H-M   'P 1'
#
loop_
_entity.id
_entity.type
_entity.pdbx_description
1 polymer ?
#
loop_
_entity_poly.entity_id
_entity_poly.type
_entity_poly.pdbx_seq_one_letter_code
_entity_poly.pdbx_strand_id
1 'polypeptide(L)'
;EGVGGILNIVTVGSGFEGYTATFSGRASNMGLGAGAYATIKQGKLTLTGNYNYSYNTQPTSYSDSYREDYNSTDQKYLESTSESDYSGQFQHGNLEASYEIDTLRLITMSVGMYGGGNDNESQGNTEMWNTARDKKAYSYRNLMDGDGSWYSIRGNIDYQRTSKKNKNRMLTLSYKINTQPQESDSYNRYLDRYQVPEDFQLYNSHTFGKTNTTEHTFQVDYTTPIGKIHTIETGVKYIIRNNVSKNNFEEDRSNDGNGDYVYNEKRSSNYEHLNDILAAYLGYTLRYKDFTFKPGLRFEHTAQDVRYIVGAGEDFKVSYNDLVPSVSMGIKLGQTQTLRGGYDMRIYRPGIWYLNPYFDDSNPMFISQGNSELESEKSHSFNLNYSSFSSKFNINVSLRHSFNNSGIENVSRLIGEGGEEFEGGHFAPEGALYRTYENIGKSRRTDMSLYLNWNASPKTRIYINGRG
;
A
#
# COMPACT_ATOMS: atom_id res chain seq x y z
N GLU A 1 -1.70 9.47 -3.80
CA GLU A 1 -1.39 10.18 -2.55
C GLU A 1 -2.10 11.52 -2.58
N GLY A 2 -3.08 11.68 -1.68
CA GLY A 2 -3.90 12.88 -1.62
C GLY A 2 -3.08 14.12 -1.35
N VAL A 3 -3.50 15.26 -1.90
CA VAL A 3 -3.09 16.60 -1.45
C VAL A 3 -3.59 16.77 -0.02
N GLY A 4 -2.93 16.10 0.94
CA GLY A 4 -3.09 16.35 2.35
C GLY A 4 -2.52 17.73 2.63
N GLY A 5 -3.34 18.66 3.06
CA GLY A 5 -2.83 19.92 3.55
C GLY A 5 -1.77 19.65 4.61
N ILE A 6 -0.63 20.31 4.51
CA ILE A 6 0.40 20.27 5.55
C ILE A 6 -0.22 20.88 6.80
N LEU A 7 -0.46 20.06 7.83
CA LEU A 7 -0.81 20.54 9.15
C LEU A 7 0.47 21.09 9.79
N ASN A 8 0.68 22.39 9.62
CA ASN A 8 1.77 23.06 10.29
C ASN A 8 1.35 23.31 11.75
N ILE A 9 1.77 22.45 12.66
CA ILE A 9 1.62 22.66 14.10
C ILE A 9 2.69 23.67 14.51
N VAL A 10 2.33 24.94 14.45
CA VAL A 10 3.16 25.98 15.09
C VAL A 10 2.90 25.86 16.58
N THR A 11 3.79 25.19 17.29
CA THR A 11 3.85 25.29 18.75
C THR A 11 4.21 26.73 19.06
N VAL A 12 3.27 27.50 19.60
CA VAL A 12 3.57 28.78 20.23
C VAL A 12 4.61 28.48 21.31
N GLY A 13 5.80 29.04 21.17
CA GLY A 13 6.91 28.81 22.09
C GLY A 13 6.48 29.18 23.51
N SER A 14 5.92 28.23 24.24
CA SER A 14 5.88 28.32 25.68
C SER A 14 7.32 28.20 26.16
N GLY A 15 7.77 29.11 26.99
CA GLY A 15 9.12 29.12 27.55
C GLY A 15 9.42 27.94 28.46
N PHE A 16 8.89 26.76 28.17
CA PHE A 16 9.15 25.52 28.89
C PHE A 16 10.46 24.93 28.38
N GLU A 17 11.45 24.91 29.24
CA GLU A 17 12.67 24.13 29.10
C GLU A 17 12.61 22.95 30.04
N GLY A 18 13.06 21.78 29.60
CA GLY A 18 13.04 20.59 30.42
C GLY A 18 13.09 19.30 29.61
N TYR A 19 12.88 18.22 30.32
CA TYR A 19 12.83 16.88 29.72
C TYR A 19 11.64 16.10 30.29
N THR A 20 11.16 15.17 29.48
CA THR A 20 10.18 14.18 29.90
C THR A 20 10.61 12.83 29.35
N ALA A 21 10.54 11.79 30.19
CA ALA A 21 10.82 10.44 29.77
C ALA A 21 9.72 9.50 30.30
N THR A 22 9.34 8.54 29.49
CA THR A 22 8.36 7.49 29.84
C THR A 22 8.92 6.14 29.41
N PHE A 23 8.82 5.17 30.31
CA PHE A 23 9.13 3.77 30.02
C PHE A 23 7.88 2.94 30.22
N SER A 24 7.68 1.98 29.35
CA SER A 24 6.55 1.05 29.39
C SER A 24 7.00 -0.38 29.18
N GLY A 25 6.35 -1.31 29.85
CA GLY A 25 6.57 -2.74 29.69
C GLY A 25 5.25 -3.47 29.62
N ARG A 26 5.18 -4.51 28.82
CA ARG A 26 4.04 -5.40 28.67
C ARG A 26 4.52 -6.83 28.64
N ALA A 27 3.86 -7.69 29.40
CA ALA A 27 4.07 -9.13 29.35
C ALA A 27 2.71 -9.83 29.35
N SER A 28 2.60 -10.88 28.54
CA SER A 28 1.42 -11.74 28.44
C SER A 28 1.86 -13.16 28.08
N ASN A 29 0.93 -14.10 28.11
CA ASN A 29 1.16 -15.47 27.61
C ASN A 29 1.38 -15.53 26.09
N MET A 30 1.11 -14.43 25.37
CA MET A 30 1.30 -14.32 23.92
C MET A 30 2.50 -13.44 23.53
N GLY A 31 3.33 -13.03 24.50
CA GLY A 31 4.52 -12.26 24.21
C GLY A 31 4.86 -11.17 25.21
N LEU A 32 5.89 -10.44 24.89
CA LEU A 32 6.41 -9.35 25.71
C LEU A 32 6.68 -8.11 24.85
N GLY A 33 6.71 -6.94 25.49
CA GLY A 33 7.05 -5.71 24.83
C GLY A 33 7.62 -4.69 25.81
N ALA A 34 8.48 -3.82 25.27
CA ALA A 34 9.07 -2.71 26.01
C ALA A 34 9.05 -1.45 25.14
N GLY A 35 8.87 -0.30 25.77
CA GLY A 35 8.87 0.98 25.08
C GLY A 35 9.54 2.07 25.90
N ALA A 36 10.19 3.00 25.21
CA ALA A 36 10.77 4.19 25.78
C ALA A 36 10.37 5.40 24.93
N TYR A 37 10.08 6.50 25.60
CA TYR A 37 9.83 7.80 24.99
C TYR A 37 10.59 8.84 25.78
N ALA A 38 11.24 9.79 25.10
CA ALA A 38 11.85 10.92 25.72
C ALA A 38 11.70 12.17 24.84
N THR A 39 11.51 13.33 25.47
CA THR A 39 11.62 14.63 24.83
C THR A 39 12.46 15.56 25.71
N ILE A 40 13.30 16.34 25.05
CA ILE A 40 14.18 17.32 25.69
C ILE A 40 14.03 18.62 24.91
N LYS A 41 13.76 19.71 25.62
CA LYS A 41 13.77 21.05 25.06
C LYS A 41 14.78 21.91 25.83
N GLN A 42 15.76 22.41 25.09
CA GLN A 42 16.78 23.32 25.64
C GLN A 42 17.01 24.48 24.66
N GLY A 43 16.60 25.67 25.04
CA GLY A 43 16.71 26.86 24.20
C GLY A 43 15.99 26.67 22.86
N LYS A 44 16.76 26.68 21.77
CA LYS A 44 16.30 26.56 20.40
C LYS A 44 16.19 25.12 19.90
N LEU A 45 16.64 24.14 20.66
CA LEU A 45 16.68 22.74 20.27
C LEU A 45 15.59 21.97 21.00
N THR A 46 14.82 21.21 20.24
CA THR A 46 13.91 20.17 20.75
C THR A 46 14.32 18.84 20.16
N LEU A 47 14.51 17.84 21.01
CA LEU A 47 14.77 16.47 20.64
C LEU A 47 13.64 15.60 21.17
N THR A 48 13.07 14.77 20.33
CA THR A 48 12.04 13.79 20.71
C THR A 48 12.42 12.43 20.15
N GLY A 49 12.41 11.42 20.97
CA GLY A 49 12.68 10.06 20.56
C GLY A 49 11.70 9.08 21.19
N ASN A 50 11.36 8.05 20.43
CA ASN A 50 10.65 6.91 20.95
C ASN A 50 11.19 5.62 20.32
N TYR A 51 11.14 4.54 21.09
CA TYR A 51 11.44 3.21 20.61
C TYR A 51 10.52 2.21 21.30
N ASN A 52 9.96 1.29 20.52
CA ASN A 52 9.14 0.20 21.01
C ASN A 52 9.60 -1.10 20.38
N TYR A 53 9.67 -2.13 21.19
CA TYR A 53 9.92 -3.50 20.79
C TYR A 53 8.79 -4.38 21.27
N SER A 54 8.38 -5.33 20.48
CA SER A 54 7.47 -6.40 20.87
C SER A 54 7.90 -7.72 20.24
N TYR A 55 7.80 -8.76 21.01
CA TYR A 55 7.89 -10.15 20.60
C TYR A 55 6.55 -10.82 20.89
N ASN A 56 5.99 -11.48 19.89
CA ASN A 56 4.71 -12.14 19.99
C ASN A 56 4.84 -13.59 19.53
N THR A 57 4.21 -14.48 20.27
CA THR A 57 3.98 -15.87 19.88
C THR A 57 2.47 -16.06 19.78
N GLN A 58 2.04 -16.84 18.80
CA GLN A 58 0.64 -17.23 18.75
C GLN A 58 0.53 -18.70 19.22
N PRO A 59 -0.56 -19.06 19.91
CA PRO A 59 -0.87 -20.46 20.13
C PRO A 59 -0.99 -21.17 18.77
N THR A 60 -0.63 -22.44 18.74
CA THR A 60 -0.80 -23.28 17.56
C THR A 60 -2.18 -23.11 16.97
N SER A 61 -2.22 -22.75 15.71
CA SER A 61 -3.45 -22.53 14.93
C SER A 61 -3.82 -23.81 14.20
N TYR A 62 -5.07 -24.24 14.30
CA TYR A 62 -5.61 -25.40 13.59
C TYR A 62 -6.62 -24.94 12.56
N SER A 63 -6.55 -25.49 11.35
CA SER A 63 -7.49 -25.22 10.29
C SER A 63 -7.90 -26.49 9.60
N ASP A 64 -9.21 -26.68 9.45
CA ASP A 64 -9.81 -27.78 8.69
C ASP A 64 -10.54 -27.17 7.49
N SER A 65 -10.28 -27.69 6.31
CA SER A 65 -10.99 -27.29 5.09
C SER A 65 -11.58 -28.51 4.40
N TYR A 66 -12.76 -28.32 3.85
CA TYR A 66 -13.51 -29.32 3.12
C TYR A 66 -14.00 -28.72 1.81
N ARG A 67 -13.75 -29.42 0.71
CA ARG A 67 -14.24 -29.06 -0.62
C ARG A 67 -14.93 -30.24 -1.26
N GLU A 68 -16.15 -30.03 -1.76
CA GLU A 68 -16.90 -31.00 -2.55
C GLU A 68 -16.94 -30.52 -4.02
N ASP A 69 -16.53 -31.39 -4.94
CA ASP A 69 -16.64 -31.14 -6.37
C ASP A 69 -17.92 -31.83 -6.91
N TYR A 70 -18.94 -31.03 -7.22
CA TYR A 70 -20.22 -31.51 -7.71
C TYR A 70 -20.17 -32.01 -9.16
N ASN A 71 -19.16 -31.68 -9.92
CA ASN A 71 -18.99 -32.08 -11.31
C ASN A 71 -18.12 -33.34 -11.46
N SER A 72 -17.40 -33.74 -10.40
CA SER A 72 -16.56 -34.92 -10.46
C SER A 72 -17.33 -36.20 -10.18
N THR A 73 -17.08 -37.24 -10.97
CA THR A 73 -17.63 -38.57 -10.80
C THR A 73 -16.80 -39.50 -9.94
N ASP A 74 -15.49 -39.27 -9.87
CA ASP A 74 -14.53 -40.14 -9.20
C ASP A 74 -13.87 -39.55 -7.96
N GLN A 75 -13.37 -38.34 -8.06
CA GLN A 75 -12.65 -37.65 -7.01
C GLN A 75 -13.46 -36.45 -6.52
N LYS A 76 -14.22 -36.66 -5.47
CA LYS A 76 -15.28 -35.72 -5.09
C LYS A 76 -14.95 -34.87 -3.87
N TYR A 77 -14.28 -35.44 -2.85
CA TYR A 77 -14.10 -34.79 -1.56
C TYR A 77 -12.66 -34.57 -1.28
N LEU A 78 -12.25 -33.28 -1.16
CA LEU A 78 -10.93 -32.89 -0.71
C LEU A 78 -11.01 -32.41 0.75
N GLU A 79 -10.28 -33.08 1.61
CA GLU A 79 -10.14 -32.72 3.01
C GLU A 79 -8.70 -32.27 3.25
N SER A 80 -8.54 -31.13 3.92
CA SER A 80 -7.22 -30.65 4.31
C SER A 80 -7.26 -30.17 5.76
N THR A 81 -6.32 -30.65 6.54
CA THR A 81 -6.07 -30.17 7.90
C THR A 81 -4.72 -29.50 7.94
N SER A 82 -4.60 -28.43 8.70
CA SER A 82 -3.31 -27.79 8.93
C SER A 82 -3.15 -27.34 10.37
N GLU A 83 -1.92 -27.40 10.81
CA GLU A 83 -1.43 -26.91 12.09
C GLU A 83 -0.29 -25.95 11.82
N SER A 84 -0.30 -24.77 12.46
CA SER A 84 0.70 -23.72 12.22
C SER A 84 1.10 -23.07 13.53
N ASP A 85 2.41 -22.93 13.71
CA ASP A 85 3.04 -22.15 14.76
C ASP A 85 3.63 -20.87 14.17
N TYR A 86 3.42 -19.78 14.88
CA TYR A 86 3.90 -18.48 14.45
C TYR A 86 4.56 -17.75 15.62
N SER A 87 5.74 -17.20 15.36
CA SER A 87 6.37 -16.24 16.25
C SER A 87 6.89 -15.04 15.46
N GLY A 88 6.96 -13.88 16.10
CA GLY A 88 7.45 -12.70 15.42
C GLY A 88 7.85 -11.59 16.36
N GLN A 89 8.78 -10.77 15.87
CA GLN A 89 9.22 -9.54 16.55
C GLN A 89 8.86 -8.33 15.71
N PHE A 90 8.50 -7.25 16.38
CA PHE A 90 8.22 -5.98 15.77
C PHE A 90 8.94 -4.85 16.51
N GLN A 91 9.55 -3.96 15.76
CA GLN A 91 10.26 -2.80 16.25
C GLN A 91 9.74 -1.53 15.59
N HIS A 92 9.58 -0.48 16.37
CA HIS A 92 9.24 0.84 15.90
C HIS A 92 10.06 1.87 16.67
N GLY A 93 10.78 2.71 15.95
CA GLY A 93 11.56 3.79 16.54
C GLY A 93 11.47 5.06 15.71
N ASN A 94 11.48 6.21 16.37
CA ASN A 94 11.54 7.51 15.72
C ASN A 94 12.39 8.46 16.57
N LEU A 95 13.28 9.20 15.92
CA LEU A 95 14.06 10.29 16.49
C LEU A 95 13.78 11.54 15.68
N GLU A 96 13.39 12.62 16.34
CA GLU A 96 13.12 13.92 15.72
C GLU A 96 13.92 15.00 16.43
N ALA A 97 14.54 15.87 15.64
CA ALA A 97 15.24 17.05 16.08
C ALA A 97 14.63 18.28 15.41
N SER A 98 14.30 19.31 16.20
CA SER A 98 13.78 20.59 15.72
C SER A 98 14.67 21.70 16.26
N TYR A 99 15.23 22.53 15.36
CA TYR A 99 16.12 23.62 15.71
C TYR A 99 15.62 24.95 15.18
N GLU A 100 15.22 25.84 16.09
CA GLU A 100 14.79 27.20 15.80
C GLU A 100 16.02 28.08 15.57
N ILE A 101 16.48 28.26 14.31
CA ILE A 101 17.61 29.13 13.98
C ILE A 101 17.34 30.54 14.51
N ASP A 102 16.15 31.04 14.19
CA ASP A 102 15.56 32.27 14.72
C ASP A 102 14.04 32.22 14.63
N THR A 103 13.34 33.31 14.95
CA THR A 103 11.88 33.42 14.95
C THR A 103 11.23 33.21 13.57
N LEU A 104 12.00 33.11 12.51
CA LEU A 104 11.55 32.99 11.11
C LEU A 104 12.02 31.72 10.42
N ARG A 105 13.05 31.05 10.96
CA ARG A 105 13.70 29.90 10.33
C ARG A 105 13.73 28.71 11.26
N LEU A 106 13.26 27.60 10.76
CA LEU A 106 13.21 26.33 11.47
C LEU A 106 13.85 25.25 10.61
N ILE A 107 14.64 24.39 11.20
CA ILE A 107 15.08 23.12 10.62
C ILE A 107 14.47 22.00 11.45
N THR A 108 13.86 21.03 10.79
CA THR A 108 13.44 19.76 11.39
C THR A 108 14.13 18.60 10.71
N MET A 109 14.59 17.64 11.49
CA MET A 109 15.17 16.40 11.01
C MET A 109 14.48 15.25 11.72
N SER A 110 14.18 14.20 11.01
CA SER A 110 13.66 12.97 11.62
C SER A 110 14.28 11.74 10.98
N VAL A 111 14.51 10.72 11.79
CA VAL A 111 14.89 9.38 11.37
C VAL A 111 13.94 8.42 12.07
N GLY A 112 13.30 7.56 11.30
CA GLY A 112 12.37 6.57 11.82
C GLY A 112 12.61 5.21 11.20
N MET A 113 12.35 4.18 11.99
CA MET A 113 12.33 2.80 11.52
C MET A 113 11.10 2.08 12.08
N TYR A 114 10.54 1.19 11.30
CA TYR A 114 9.59 0.20 11.78
C TYR A 114 9.74 -1.06 10.95
N GLY A 115 9.49 -2.18 11.57
CA GLY A 115 9.59 -3.49 10.92
C GLY A 115 9.90 -4.59 11.92
N GLY A 116 10.14 -5.75 11.41
CA GLY A 116 10.41 -6.91 12.22
C GLY A 116 10.71 -8.15 11.41
N GLY A 117 10.70 -9.27 12.09
CA GLY A 117 10.82 -10.58 11.47
C GLY A 117 9.80 -11.52 12.08
N ASN A 118 9.55 -12.61 11.39
CA ASN A 118 8.67 -13.67 11.80
C ASN A 118 9.21 -15.03 11.37
N ASP A 119 8.90 -16.04 12.18
CA ASP A 119 9.11 -17.45 11.90
C ASP A 119 7.74 -18.11 11.83
N ASN A 120 7.56 -18.98 10.85
CA ASN A 120 6.32 -19.72 10.63
C ASN A 120 6.64 -21.17 10.29
N GLU A 121 6.20 -22.09 11.14
CA GLU A 121 6.24 -23.51 10.85
C GLU A 121 4.81 -24.01 10.66
N SER A 122 4.58 -24.77 9.61
CA SER A 122 3.27 -25.39 9.40
C SER A 122 3.38 -26.80 8.86
N GLN A 123 2.45 -27.64 9.29
CA GLN A 123 2.24 -28.95 8.71
C GLN A 123 0.77 -29.12 8.32
N GLY A 124 0.55 -29.72 7.16
CA GLY A 124 -0.79 -29.98 6.66
C GLY A 124 -0.93 -31.39 6.09
N ASN A 125 -2.11 -31.98 6.22
CA ASN A 125 -2.45 -33.22 5.53
C ASN A 125 -3.55 -32.92 4.51
N THR A 126 -3.38 -33.42 3.30
CA THR A 126 -4.38 -33.31 2.23
C THR A 126 -4.79 -34.69 1.78
N GLU A 127 -6.08 -34.93 1.71
CA GLU A 127 -6.67 -36.22 1.33
C GLU A 127 -7.79 -35.99 0.31
N MET A 128 -7.72 -36.68 -0.82
CA MET A 128 -8.77 -36.72 -1.81
C MET A 128 -9.48 -38.06 -1.74
N TRP A 129 -10.81 -38.02 -1.65
CA TRP A 129 -11.66 -39.19 -1.55
C TRP A 129 -12.54 -39.34 -2.78
N ASN A 130 -12.86 -40.59 -3.11
CA ASN A 130 -13.80 -40.89 -4.16
C ASN A 130 -15.25 -40.50 -3.80
N THR A 131 -16.16 -40.64 -4.76
CA THR A 131 -17.60 -40.30 -4.61
C THR A 131 -18.29 -41.08 -3.50
N ALA A 132 -17.92 -42.33 -3.28
CA ALA A 132 -18.50 -43.17 -2.21
C ALA A 132 -17.88 -42.89 -0.83
N ARG A 133 -16.78 -42.12 -0.77
CA ARG A 133 -16.01 -41.78 0.41
C ARG A 133 -15.47 -43.02 1.17
N ASP A 134 -15.28 -44.11 0.47
CA ASP A 134 -14.77 -45.36 1.00
C ASP A 134 -13.33 -45.67 0.55
N LYS A 135 -12.83 -44.93 -0.45
CA LYS A 135 -11.50 -45.10 -0.99
C LYS A 135 -10.79 -43.73 -1.15
N LYS A 136 -9.58 -43.64 -0.59
CA LYS A 136 -8.70 -42.50 -0.79
C LYS A 136 -8.13 -42.57 -2.21
N ALA A 137 -8.29 -41.49 -2.98
CA ALA A 137 -7.75 -41.37 -4.33
C ALA A 137 -6.26 -40.99 -4.27
N TYR A 138 -5.91 -39.98 -3.48
CA TYR A 138 -4.53 -39.63 -3.17
C TYR A 138 -4.44 -38.91 -1.82
N SER A 139 -3.24 -38.89 -1.25
CA SER A 139 -2.94 -38.02 -0.11
C SER A 139 -1.47 -37.67 -0.04
N TYR A 140 -1.18 -36.59 0.68
CA TYR A 140 0.17 -36.17 1.01
C TYR A 140 0.17 -35.30 2.27
N ARG A 141 1.32 -35.24 2.91
CA ARG A 141 1.60 -34.31 4.00
C ARG A 141 2.53 -33.21 3.51
N ASN A 142 2.21 -31.97 3.82
CA ASN A 142 3.02 -30.80 3.52
C ASN A 142 3.65 -30.28 4.80
N LEU A 143 4.96 -30.04 4.80
CA LEU A 143 5.70 -29.32 5.83
C LEU A 143 6.25 -28.03 5.22
N MET A 144 5.93 -26.92 5.85
CA MET A 144 6.43 -25.61 5.47
C MET A 144 7.16 -25.00 6.67
N ASP A 145 8.39 -24.59 6.43
CA ASP A 145 9.24 -23.89 7.39
C ASP A 145 9.71 -22.60 6.69
N GLY A 146 9.48 -21.45 7.30
CA GLY A 146 9.81 -20.17 6.68
C GLY A 146 10.04 -19.08 7.70
N ASP A 147 11.04 -18.25 7.39
CA ASP A 147 11.32 -17.02 8.11
C ASP A 147 11.31 -15.82 7.17
N GLY A 148 11.06 -14.67 7.74
CA GLY A 148 11.03 -13.43 7.00
C GLY A 148 11.36 -12.22 7.84
N SER A 149 11.93 -11.22 7.20
CA SER A 149 12.14 -9.92 7.81
C SER A 149 11.76 -8.80 6.85
N TRP A 150 11.23 -7.72 7.41
CA TRP A 150 10.88 -6.54 6.65
C TRP A 150 11.06 -5.29 7.48
N TYR A 151 11.63 -4.26 6.90
CA TYR A 151 11.87 -2.98 7.55
C TYR A 151 11.48 -1.82 6.64
N SER A 152 11.08 -0.71 7.24
CA SER A 152 10.99 0.59 6.59
C SER A 152 11.81 1.58 7.39
N ILE A 153 12.84 2.11 6.77
CA ILE A 153 13.75 3.10 7.36
C ILE A 153 13.57 4.39 6.59
N ARG A 154 13.23 5.46 7.29
CA ARG A 154 12.95 6.77 6.70
C ARG A 154 13.76 7.87 7.35
N GLY A 155 14.25 8.78 6.53
CA GLY A 155 14.89 10.02 6.94
C GLY A 155 14.17 11.22 6.31
N ASN A 156 14.08 12.32 7.04
CA ASN A 156 13.49 13.55 6.55
C ASN A 156 14.29 14.77 7.07
N ILE A 157 14.50 15.75 6.21
CA ILE A 157 15.04 17.06 6.57
C ILE A 157 14.16 18.11 5.92
N ASP A 158 13.62 19.01 6.74
CA ASP A 158 12.83 20.14 6.29
C ASP A 158 13.47 21.45 6.77
N TYR A 159 13.61 22.40 5.86
CA TYR A 159 13.94 23.79 6.17
C TYR A 159 12.75 24.67 5.87
N GLN A 160 12.27 25.41 6.87
CA GLN A 160 11.16 26.34 6.74
C GLN A 160 11.65 27.76 7.00
N ARG A 161 11.20 28.68 6.14
CA ARG A 161 11.46 30.11 6.28
C ARG A 161 10.17 30.89 6.10
N THR A 162 9.80 31.65 7.14
CA THR A 162 8.69 32.60 7.12
C THR A 162 9.16 34.02 6.87
N SER A 163 8.29 34.91 6.41
CA SER A 163 8.64 36.32 6.14
C SER A 163 8.37 37.21 7.36
N LYS A 164 9.28 38.18 7.63
CA LYS A 164 9.07 39.22 8.66
C LYS A 164 7.81 40.04 8.42
N LYS A 165 7.50 40.35 7.14
CA LYS A 165 6.35 41.21 6.77
C LYS A 165 5.02 40.48 6.87
N ASN A 166 5.03 39.18 6.66
CA ASN A 166 3.80 38.36 6.72
C ASN A 166 4.17 36.91 7.08
N LYS A 167 3.84 36.50 8.30
CA LYS A 167 4.14 35.16 8.81
C LYS A 167 3.47 34.01 8.03
N ASN A 168 2.42 34.31 7.28
CA ASN A 168 1.75 33.33 6.40
C ASN A 168 2.48 33.14 5.05
N ARG A 169 3.51 33.95 4.75
CA ARG A 169 4.39 33.73 3.60
C ARG A 169 5.50 32.79 4.04
N MET A 170 5.57 31.62 3.40
CA MET A 170 6.47 30.56 3.82
C MET A 170 7.10 29.87 2.61
N LEU A 171 8.39 29.60 2.72
CA LEU A 171 9.14 28.69 1.86
C LEU A 171 9.49 27.45 2.68
N THR A 172 9.26 26.27 2.12
CA THR A 172 9.69 24.99 2.69
C THR A 172 10.53 24.25 1.67
N LEU A 173 11.68 23.77 2.10
CA LEU A 173 12.55 22.86 1.34
C LEU A 173 12.55 21.53 2.10
N SER A 174 12.22 20.46 1.41
CA SER A 174 12.12 19.11 2.01
C SER A 174 12.95 18.11 1.23
N TYR A 175 13.68 17.28 1.93
CA TYR A 175 14.27 16.06 1.40
C TYR A 175 13.84 14.87 2.26
N LYS A 176 13.41 13.80 1.61
CA LYS A 176 13.02 12.55 2.28
C LYS A 176 13.72 11.37 1.60
N ILE A 177 14.16 10.44 2.40
CA ILE A 177 14.60 9.11 1.98
C ILE A 177 13.75 8.06 2.70
N ASN A 178 13.36 7.03 1.97
CA ASN A 178 12.71 5.84 2.53
C ASN A 178 13.30 4.60 1.87
N THR A 179 13.75 3.63 2.66
CA THR A 179 14.22 2.34 2.16
C THR A 179 13.46 1.22 2.86
N GLN A 180 13.09 0.19 2.10
CA GLN A 180 12.20 -0.88 2.54
C GLN A 180 12.81 -2.24 2.16
N PRO A 181 13.90 -2.68 2.85
CA PRO A 181 14.42 -4.02 2.67
C PRO A 181 13.45 -5.08 3.21
N GLN A 182 13.31 -6.15 2.47
CA GLN A 182 12.53 -7.33 2.85
C GLN A 182 13.29 -8.57 2.41
N GLU A 183 13.37 -9.55 3.29
CA GLU A 183 13.93 -10.87 3.01
C GLU A 183 12.93 -11.93 3.45
N SER A 184 12.87 -13.03 2.72
CA SER A 184 12.06 -14.21 3.03
C SER A 184 12.81 -15.45 2.63
N ASP A 185 12.77 -16.46 3.47
CA ASP A 185 13.34 -17.78 3.21
C ASP A 185 12.29 -18.83 3.57
N SER A 186 12.03 -19.79 2.70
CA SER A 186 11.02 -20.81 2.96
C SER A 186 11.32 -22.13 2.27
N TYR A 187 11.17 -23.20 3.05
CA TYR A 187 11.24 -24.58 2.60
C TYR A 187 9.85 -25.19 2.60
N ASN A 188 9.53 -25.87 1.53
CA ASN A 188 8.29 -26.63 1.40
C ASN A 188 8.63 -28.09 1.04
N ARG A 189 8.17 -29.02 1.86
CA ARG A 189 8.47 -30.44 1.73
C ARG A 189 7.20 -31.27 1.70
N TYR A 190 7.13 -32.21 0.78
CA TYR A 190 6.00 -33.11 0.60
C TYR A 190 6.37 -34.53 1.01
N LEU A 191 5.68 -35.05 2.01
CA LEU A 191 5.93 -36.34 2.63
C LEU A 191 4.67 -37.24 2.50
N ASP A 192 4.83 -38.52 2.84
CA ASP A 192 3.72 -39.49 2.97
C ASP A 192 2.79 -39.50 1.73
N ARG A 193 3.39 -39.43 0.55
CA ARG A 193 2.65 -39.38 -0.73
C ARG A 193 2.03 -40.73 -1.04
N TYR A 194 0.72 -40.73 -1.21
CA TYR A 194 -0.06 -41.91 -1.60
C TYR A 194 -0.80 -41.60 -2.90
N GLN A 195 -0.51 -42.35 -3.97
CA GLN A 195 -1.16 -42.24 -5.29
C GLN A 195 -1.31 -40.81 -5.82
N VAL A 196 -0.39 -39.93 -5.48
CA VAL A 196 -0.40 -38.55 -6.00
C VAL A 196 -0.18 -38.58 -7.51
N PRO A 197 -1.01 -37.95 -8.33
CA PRO A 197 -0.82 -37.84 -9.78
C PRO A 197 0.51 -37.17 -10.13
N GLU A 198 1.21 -37.71 -11.14
CA GLU A 198 2.52 -37.20 -11.57
C GLU A 198 2.46 -35.75 -12.06
N ASP A 199 1.35 -35.35 -12.66
CA ASP A 199 1.08 -34.00 -13.16
C ASP A 199 0.96 -32.94 -12.07
N PHE A 200 0.77 -33.32 -10.79
CA PHE A 200 0.76 -32.38 -9.66
C PHE A 200 2.11 -31.78 -9.36
N GLN A 201 3.22 -32.40 -9.82
CA GLN A 201 4.59 -31.90 -9.66
C GLN A 201 4.90 -31.44 -8.22
N LEU A 202 4.50 -32.20 -7.21
CA LEU A 202 4.76 -31.90 -5.80
C LEU A 202 6.25 -32.15 -5.48
N TYR A 203 7.09 -31.21 -5.88
CA TYR A 203 8.51 -31.24 -5.56
C TYR A 203 8.81 -30.46 -4.29
N ASN A 204 9.72 -30.97 -3.48
CA ASN A 204 10.28 -30.18 -2.39
C ASN A 204 10.89 -28.91 -2.98
N SER A 205 10.72 -27.79 -2.33
CA SER A 205 11.18 -26.52 -2.84
C SER A 205 11.78 -25.64 -1.75
N HIS A 206 12.74 -24.83 -2.16
CA HIS A 206 13.32 -23.75 -1.38
C HIS A 206 13.12 -22.45 -2.15
N THR A 207 12.57 -21.46 -1.48
CA THR A 207 12.34 -20.13 -2.06
C THR A 207 13.05 -19.09 -1.20
N PHE A 208 13.99 -18.37 -1.80
CA PHE A 208 14.68 -17.25 -1.16
C PHE A 208 14.34 -15.96 -1.89
N GLY A 209 13.71 -15.03 -1.19
CA GLY A 209 13.29 -13.73 -1.69
C GLY A 209 14.04 -12.59 -1.01
N LYS A 210 14.56 -11.65 -1.81
CA LYS A 210 15.16 -10.40 -1.33
C LYS A 210 14.68 -9.25 -2.17
N THR A 211 13.98 -8.30 -1.55
CA THR A 211 13.49 -7.10 -2.21
C THR A 211 13.93 -5.85 -1.45
N ASN A 212 14.15 -4.78 -2.18
CA ASN A 212 14.40 -3.48 -1.58
C ASN A 212 13.81 -2.38 -2.45
N THR A 213 13.03 -1.51 -1.84
CA THR A 213 12.55 -0.26 -2.45
C THR A 213 13.26 0.90 -1.79
N THR A 214 13.98 1.71 -2.56
CA THR A 214 14.57 2.97 -2.07
C THR A 214 13.94 4.14 -2.81
N GLU A 215 13.40 5.09 -2.05
CA GLU A 215 12.75 6.30 -2.58
C GLU A 215 13.45 7.55 -2.04
N HIS A 216 13.82 8.46 -2.94
CA HIS A 216 14.29 9.81 -2.65
C HIS A 216 13.22 10.80 -3.09
N THR A 217 12.83 11.72 -2.23
CA THR A 217 11.87 12.78 -2.54
C THR A 217 12.49 14.14 -2.26
N PHE A 218 12.51 14.99 -3.26
CA PHE A 218 12.88 16.40 -3.18
C PHE A 218 11.64 17.25 -3.39
N GLN A 219 11.40 18.22 -2.53
CA GLN A 219 10.22 19.07 -2.61
C GLN A 219 10.52 20.51 -2.22
N VAL A 220 9.97 21.43 -3.00
CA VAL A 220 10.02 22.87 -2.73
C VAL A 220 8.57 23.39 -2.74
N ASP A 221 8.16 23.99 -1.63
CA ASP A 221 6.84 24.60 -1.45
C ASP A 221 6.95 26.07 -1.16
N TYR A 222 6.11 26.86 -1.80
CA TYR A 222 5.99 28.28 -1.54
C TYR A 222 4.54 28.70 -1.36
N THR A 223 4.26 29.29 -0.22
CA THR A 223 2.94 29.85 0.10
C THR A 223 3.06 31.36 0.26
N THR A 224 2.21 32.12 -0.41
CA THR A 224 2.19 33.58 -0.31
C THR A 224 0.76 34.12 -0.27
N PRO A 225 0.37 34.83 0.79
CA PRO A 225 -0.86 35.60 0.81
C PRO A 225 -0.72 36.86 -0.05
N ILE A 226 -1.77 37.18 -0.79
CA ILE A 226 -1.94 38.39 -1.59
C ILE A 226 -3.12 39.16 -1.02
N GLY A 227 -2.83 40.29 -0.37
CA GLY A 227 -3.83 41.02 0.39
C GLY A 227 -4.32 40.24 1.61
N LYS A 228 -5.62 40.38 1.94
CA LYS A 228 -6.22 39.76 3.14
C LYS A 228 -7.01 38.48 2.87
N ILE A 229 -7.41 38.30 1.61
CA ILE A 229 -8.39 37.26 1.23
C ILE A 229 -7.83 36.22 0.26
N HIS A 230 -6.69 36.46 -0.38
CA HIS A 230 -6.10 35.58 -1.35
C HIS A 230 -4.86 34.90 -0.82
N THR A 231 -4.65 33.65 -1.16
CA THR A 231 -3.39 32.91 -0.90
C THR A 231 -3.06 32.09 -2.13
N ILE A 232 -1.81 32.13 -2.57
CA ILE A 232 -1.27 31.26 -3.61
C ILE A 232 -0.34 30.24 -2.93
N GLU A 233 -0.47 29.00 -3.32
CA GLU A 233 0.37 27.87 -2.91
C GLU A 233 0.92 27.24 -4.18
N THR A 234 2.22 27.07 -4.28
CA THR A 234 2.87 26.44 -5.44
C THR A 234 4.05 25.61 -5.00
N GLY A 235 4.40 24.63 -5.77
CA GLY A 235 5.55 23.79 -5.47
C GLY A 235 5.91 22.85 -6.60
N VAL A 236 7.08 22.25 -6.42
CA VAL A 236 7.64 21.20 -7.29
C VAL A 236 8.09 20.05 -6.41
N LYS A 237 7.82 18.85 -6.85
CA LYS A 237 8.20 17.60 -6.19
C LYS A 237 8.85 16.67 -7.21
N TYR A 238 10.00 16.12 -6.86
CA TYR A 238 10.66 15.08 -7.64
C TYR A 238 10.90 13.85 -6.78
N ILE A 239 10.46 12.70 -7.28
CA ILE A 239 10.58 11.41 -6.63
C ILE A 239 11.40 10.50 -7.54
N ILE A 240 12.44 9.89 -6.98
CA ILE A 240 13.21 8.81 -7.60
C ILE A 240 12.96 7.56 -6.75
N ARG A 241 12.39 6.53 -7.35
CA ARG A 241 12.12 5.26 -6.68
C ARG A 241 12.81 4.13 -7.43
N ASN A 242 13.66 3.41 -6.73
CA ASN A 242 14.31 2.21 -7.24
C ASN A 242 13.82 0.99 -6.46
N ASN A 243 13.24 0.03 -7.18
CA ASN A 243 12.86 -1.27 -6.65
C ASN A 243 13.79 -2.32 -7.24
N VAL A 244 14.41 -3.10 -6.37
CA VAL A 244 15.18 -4.29 -6.75
C VAL A 244 14.49 -5.49 -6.13
N SER A 245 14.17 -6.47 -6.95
CA SER A 245 13.57 -7.73 -6.51
C SER A 245 14.38 -8.90 -7.01
N LYS A 246 14.71 -9.79 -6.11
CA LYS A 246 15.37 -11.06 -6.40
C LYS A 246 14.62 -12.16 -5.66
N ASN A 247 14.06 -13.10 -6.42
CA ASN A 247 13.38 -14.27 -5.90
C ASN A 247 13.97 -15.51 -6.58
N ASN A 248 14.71 -16.30 -5.83
CA ASN A 248 15.27 -17.56 -6.30
C ASN A 248 14.35 -18.69 -5.88
N PHE A 249 14.02 -19.54 -6.84
CA PHE A 249 13.26 -20.74 -6.61
C PHE A 249 14.13 -21.96 -6.96
N GLU A 250 14.24 -22.87 -6.02
CA GLU A 250 14.97 -24.12 -6.15
C GLU A 250 14.04 -25.29 -5.88
N GLU A 251 14.20 -26.40 -6.58
CA GLU A 251 13.38 -27.58 -6.41
C GLU A 251 14.21 -28.86 -6.33
N ASP A 252 13.82 -29.76 -5.46
CA ASP A 252 14.32 -31.12 -5.40
C ASP A 252 13.30 -32.06 -6.05
N ARG A 253 13.57 -32.44 -7.30
CA ARG A 253 12.68 -33.30 -8.09
C ARG A 253 12.79 -34.77 -7.69
N SER A 254 13.88 -35.15 -7.01
CA SER A 254 14.04 -36.53 -6.49
C SER A 254 13.09 -36.78 -5.35
N ASN A 255 12.82 -35.75 -4.54
CA ASN A 255 12.02 -35.81 -3.33
C ASN A 255 12.51 -36.89 -2.34
N ASP A 256 13.79 -37.22 -2.41
CA ASP A 256 14.40 -38.27 -1.56
C ASP A 256 14.83 -37.73 -0.16
N GLY A 257 14.67 -36.43 0.03
CA GLY A 257 15.03 -35.74 1.28
C GLY A 257 16.52 -35.46 1.44
N ASN A 258 17.35 -35.73 0.44
CA ASN A 258 18.81 -35.48 0.49
C ASN A 258 19.15 -34.00 0.35
N GLY A 259 18.16 -33.16 -0.02
CA GLY A 259 18.33 -31.71 -0.13
C GLY A 259 19.07 -31.25 -1.40
N ASP A 260 19.06 -32.05 -2.45
CA ASP A 260 19.65 -31.72 -3.74
C ASP A 260 18.78 -30.71 -4.51
N TYR A 261 18.62 -29.51 -3.95
CA TYR A 261 17.86 -28.44 -4.56
C TYR A 261 18.57 -27.88 -5.77
N VAL A 262 17.87 -27.86 -6.91
CA VAL A 262 18.36 -27.33 -8.19
C VAL A 262 17.62 -26.04 -8.52
N TYR A 263 18.38 -25.01 -8.85
CA TYR A 263 17.84 -23.71 -9.25
C TYR A 263 16.96 -23.85 -10.49
N ASN A 264 15.76 -23.28 -10.41
CA ASN A 264 14.78 -23.24 -11.49
C ASN A 264 14.62 -21.80 -11.99
N GLU A 265 15.28 -21.50 -13.12
CA GLU A 265 15.28 -20.16 -13.72
C GLU A 265 13.86 -19.70 -14.10
N LYS A 266 13.02 -20.61 -14.63
CA LYS A 266 11.65 -20.27 -15.08
C LYS A 266 10.72 -19.88 -13.93
N ARG A 267 10.98 -20.41 -12.73
CA ARG A 267 10.20 -20.09 -11.51
C ARG A 267 10.86 -19.01 -10.64
N SER A 268 12.08 -18.62 -10.98
CA SER A 268 12.81 -17.51 -10.35
C SER A 268 12.46 -16.20 -11.03
N SER A 269 12.62 -15.08 -10.30
CA SER A 269 12.37 -13.73 -10.85
C SER A 269 13.37 -12.74 -10.25
N ASN A 270 14.09 -12.05 -11.12
CA ASN A 270 15.02 -10.99 -10.70
C ASN A 270 14.86 -9.79 -11.65
N TYR A 271 14.49 -8.64 -11.08
CA TYR A 271 14.27 -7.42 -11.86
C TYR A 271 14.66 -6.15 -11.09
N GLU A 272 14.96 -5.12 -11.84
CA GLU A 272 15.14 -3.75 -11.38
C GLU A 272 14.06 -2.85 -11.99
N HIS A 273 13.44 -2.00 -11.18
CA HIS A 273 12.39 -1.07 -11.61
C HIS A 273 12.69 0.33 -11.09
N LEU A 274 13.11 1.21 -11.99
CA LEU A 274 13.28 2.63 -11.73
C LEU A 274 11.99 3.37 -12.09
N ASN A 275 11.52 4.22 -11.18
CA ASN A 275 10.31 5.01 -11.34
C ASN A 275 10.57 6.46 -10.91
N ASP A 276 10.62 7.37 -11.88
CA ASP A 276 10.84 8.80 -11.71
C ASP A 276 9.52 9.55 -11.84
N ILE A 277 9.21 10.43 -10.89
CA ILE A 277 7.99 11.25 -10.90
C ILE A 277 8.34 12.71 -10.66
N LEU A 278 8.13 13.54 -11.68
CA LEU A 278 8.22 14.99 -11.58
C LEU A 278 6.82 15.58 -11.49
N ALA A 279 6.55 16.36 -10.45
CA ALA A 279 5.25 17.01 -10.28
C ALA A 279 5.41 18.50 -9.98
N ALA A 280 4.53 19.31 -10.59
CA ALA A 280 4.37 20.71 -10.29
C ALA A 280 2.91 21.02 -9.97
N TYR A 281 2.65 21.89 -9.02
CA TYR A 281 1.30 22.20 -8.60
C TYR A 281 1.10 23.67 -8.26
N LEU A 282 -0.13 24.12 -8.46
CA LEU A 282 -0.60 25.45 -8.16
C LEU A 282 -1.95 25.35 -7.44
N GLY A 283 -2.05 25.95 -6.28
CA GLY A 283 -3.28 26.11 -5.51
C GLY A 283 -3.58 27.60 -5.29
N TYR A 284 -4.83 27.93 -5.33
CA TYR A 284 -5.30 29.27 -4.98
C TYR A 284 -6.37 29.17 -3.90
N THR A 285 -6.31 30.01 -2.89
CA THR A 285 -7.31 30.06 -1.84
C THR A 285 -7.90 31.47 -1.76
N LEU A 286 -9.22 31.57 -1.93
CA LEU A 286 -10.01 32.73 -1.64
C LEU A 286 -10.71 32.55 -0.30
N ARG A 287 -10.50 33.48 0.63
CA ARG A 287 -11.26 33.55 1.91
C ARG A 287 -11.95 34.90 1.99
N TYR A 288 -13.27 34.91 1.77
CA TYR A 288 -14.06 36.11 1.82
C TYR A 288 -15.23 35.95 2.80
N LYS A 289 -15.18 36.66 3.90
CA LYS A 289 -16.13 36.50 5.00
C LYS A 289 -16.21 35.02 5.45
N ASP A 290 -17.38 34.45 5.38
CA ASP A 290 -17.66 33.07 5.75
C ASP A 290 -17.44 32.06 4.64
N PHE A 291 -17.05 32.51 3.46
CA PHE A 291 -16.83 31.68 2.28
C PHE A 291 -15.35 31.43 2.04
N THR A 292 -15.02 30.16 1.76
CA THR A 292 -13.68 29.72 1.32
C THR A 292 -13.82 28.96 0.03
N PHE A 293 -12.97 29.27 -0.96
CA PHE A 293 -12.87 28.57 -2.23
C PHE A 293 -11.41 28.27 -2.52
N LYS A 294 -11.09 26.99 -2.80
CA LYS A 294 -9.72 26.53 -3.02
C LYS A 294 -9.66 25.60 -4.22
N PRO A 295 -9.46 26.12 -5.45
CA PRO A 295 -9.06 25.32 -6.59
C PRO A 295 -7.57 24.97 -6.54
N GLY A 296 -7.23 23.83 -7.09
CA GLY A 296 -5.86 23.34 -7.23
C GLY A 296 -5.68 22.56 -8.52
N LEU A 297 -4.49 22.64 -9.08
CA LEU A 297 -4.09 21.90 -10.26
C LEU A 297 -2.70 21.34 -10.05
N ARG A 298 -2.51 20.07 -10.36
CA ARG A 298 -1.23 19.38 -10.32
C ARG A 298 -0.97 18.68 -11.64
N PHE A 299 0.20 18.89 -12.18
CA PHE A 299 0.73 18.16 -13.33
C PHE A 299 1.76 17.16 -12.84
N GLU A 300 1.72 15.94 -13.33
CA GLU A 300 2.68 14.88 -13.04
C GLU A 300 3.21 14.26 -14.32
N HIS A 301 4.52 14.16 -14.43
CA HIS A 301 5.20 13.36 -15.42
C HIS A 301 5.84 12.16 -14.70
N THR A 302 5.52 10.95 -15.15
CA THR A 302 6.06 9.70 -14.60
C THR A 302 6.80 8.97 -15.71
N ALA A 303 8.02 8.52 -15.43
CA ALA A 303 8.80 7.65 -16.31
C ALA A 303 9.18 6.38 -15.54
N GLN A 304 8.98 5.23 -16.17
CA GLN A 304 9.34 3.93 -15.61
C GLN A 304 10.28 3.19 -16.56
N ASP A 305 11.33 2.60 -16.00
CA ASP A 305 12.31 1.74 -16.70
C ASP A 305 12.37 0.43 -15.93
N VAL A 306 11.97 -0.66 -16.54
CA VAL A 306 11.96 -2.00 -15.94
C VAL A 306 12.92 -2.88 -16.70
N ARG A 307 13.79 -3.58 -15.97
CA ARG A 307 14.78 -4.52 -16.52
C ARG A 307 14.63 -5.86 -15.83
N TYR A 308 14.40 -6.88 -16.61
CA TYR A 308 14.36 -8.25 -16.15
C TYR A 308 15.72 -8.92 -16.36
N ILE A 309 16.29 -9.49 -15.30
CA ILE A 309 17.59 -10.18 -15.32
C ILE A 309 17.38 -11.68 -15.42
N VAL A 310 16.34 -12.20 -14.73
CA VAL A 310 15.98 -13.62 -14.70
C VAL A 310 14.46 -13.75 -14.60
N GLY A 311 13.90 -14.76 -15.24
CA GLY A 311 12.50 -15.17 -15.11
C GLY A 311 11.59 -14.63 -16.20
N ALA A 312 10.29 -14.78 -15.98
CA ALA A 312 9.24 -14.43 -16.92
C ALA A 312 9.02 -12.91 -16.95
N GLY A 313 9.66 -12.23 -17.89
CA GLY A 313 9.53 -10.79 -18.10
C GLY A 313 10.46 -10.27 -19.17
N GLU A 314 10.10 -9.15 -19.75
CA GLU A 314 10.86 -8.42 -20.74
C GLU A 314 11.15 -7.00 -20.28
N ASP A 315 12.25 -6.42 -20.77
CA ASP A 315 12.60 -5.03 -20.50
C ASP A 315 11.61 -4.11 -21.20
N PHE A 316 11.10 -3.13 -20.44
CA PHE A 316 10.20 -2.13 -21.02
C PHE A 316 10.34 -0.76 -20.37
N LYS A 317 9.90 0.27 -21.11
CA LYS A 317 9.85 1.65 -20.63
C LYS A 317 8.50 2.25 -20.95
N VAL A 318 7.92 2.95 -19.97
CA VAL A 318 6.65 3.65 -20.15
C VAL A 318 6.72 5.03 -19.52
N SER A 319 5.94 5.96 -20.04
CA SER A 319 5.80 7.30 -19.48
C SER A 319 4.36 7.79 -19.54
N TYR A 320 3.97 8.56 -18.51
CA TYR A 320 2.63 9.12 -18.37
C TYR A 320 2.70 10.61 -18.09
N ASN A 321 1.70 11.34 -18.59
CA ASN A 321 1.47 12.74 -18.25
C ASN A 321 0.05 12.88 -17.70
N ASP A 322 -0.06 13.25 -16.44
CA ASP A 322 -1.34 13.35 -15.76
C ASP A 322 -1.60 14.75 -15.25
N LEU A 323 -2.82 15.25 -15.52
CA LEU A 323 -3.31 16.50 -14.97
C LEU A 323 -4.37 16.20 -13.92
N VAL A 324 -4.11 16.63 -12.67
CA VAL A 324 -4.89 16.26 -11.49
C VAL A 324 -5.54 17.51 -10.87
N PRO A 325 -6.77 17.84 -11.26
CA PRO A 325 -7.52 18.96 -10.71
C PRO A 325 -8.14 18.63 -9.36
N SER A 326 -8.29 19.65 -8.51
CA SER A 326 -9.04 19.59 -7.28
C SER A 326 -9.74 20.91 -6.99
N VAL A 327 -10.89 20.86 -6.33
CA VAL A 327 -11.60 22.04 -5.87
C VAL A 327 -12.19 21.75 -4.49
N SER A 328 -12.00 22.65 -3.54
CA SER A 328 -12.75 22.60 -2.29
C SER A 328 -13.40 23.93 -1.99
N MET A 329 -14.61 23.90 -1.45
CA MET A 329 -15.37 25.08 -1.05
C MET A 329 -15.99 24.85 0.32
N GLY A 330 -16.14 25.93 1.08
CA GLY A 330 -16.76 25.89 2.38
C GLY A 330 -17.45 27.20 2.69
N ILE A 331 -18.59 27.11 3.35
CA ILE A 331 -19.34 28.26 3.82
C ILE A 331 -19.82 28.03 5.25
N LYS A 332 -19.62 29.03 6.12
CA LYS A 332 -20.24 29.07 7.41
C LYS A 332 -21.66 29.67 7.26
N LEU A 333 -22.68 28.92 7.62
CA LEU A 333 -24.09 29.32 7.55
C LEU A 333 -24.57 29.98 8.84
N GLY A 334 -23.64 30.19 9.77
CA GLY A 334 -23.88 30.78 11.10
C GLY A 334 -22.72 30.44 12.03
N GLN A 335 -22.91 30.61 13.33
CA GLN A 335 -21.86 30.38 14.32
C GLN A 335 -21.54 28.89 14.51
N THR A 336 -22.49 28.00 14.25
CA THR A 336 -22.39 26.55 14.54
C THR A 336 -22.56 25.67 13.33
N GLN A 337 -22.87 26.23 12.16
CA GLN A 337 -23.18 25.47 10.95
C GLN A 337 -22.15 25.70 9.87
N THR A 338 -21.74 24.63 9.23
CA THR A 338 -20.78 24.68 8.11
C THR A 338 -21.22 23.70 7.01
N LEU A 339 -21.22 24.19 5.79
CA LEU A 339 -21.37 23.37 4.59
C LEU A 339 -20.04 23.37 3.84
N ARG A 340 -19.55 22.19 3.49
CA ARG A 340 -18.32 21.99 2.71
C ARG A 340 -18.61 21.09 1.52
N GLY A 341 -18.05 21.43 0.38
CA GLY A 341 -18.10 20.62 -0.82
C GLY A 341 -16.72 20.53 -1.45
N GLY A 342 -16.48 19.49 -2.20
CA GLY A 342 -15.21 19.29 -2.87
C GLY A 342 -15.32 18.34 -4.03
N TYR A 343 -14.38 18.49 -4.95
CA TYR A 343 -14.06 17.56 -6.00
C TYR A 343 -12.56 17.31 -5.96
N ASP A 344 -12.18 16.05 -6.01
CA ASP A 344 -10.80 15.62 -6.18
C ASP A 344 -10.69 14.51 -7.23
N MET A 345 -9.67 14.58 -8.02
CA MET A 345 -9.25 13.50 -8.91
C MET A 345 -8.01 12.83 -8.31
N ARG A 346 -7.95 11.51 -8.40
CA ARG A 346 -6.78 10.71 -8.03
C ARG A 346 -6.39 9.83 -9.21
N ILE A 347 -5.10 9.65 -9.37
CA ILE A 347 -4.54 8.75 -10.36
C ILE A 347 -3.96 7.51 -9.68
N TYR A 348 -4.17 6.36 -10.31
CA TYR A 348 -3.51 5.11 -9.98
C TYR A 348 -2.75 4.63 -11.20
N ARG A 349 -1.44 4.50 -11.08
CA ARG A 349 -0.57 4.07 -12.18
C ARG A 349 -0.56 2.56 -12.25
N PRO A 350 -0.58 1.97 -13.46
CA PRO A 350 -0.46 0.52 -13.58
C PRO A 350 0.86 0.05 -12.96
N GLY A 351 0.76 -1.02 -12.20
CA GLY A 351 1.92 -1.74 -11.68
C GLY A 351 2.62 -2.53 -12.77
N ILE A 352 3.86 -2.93 -12.53
CA ILE A 352 4.68 -3.66 -13.51
C ILE A 352 4.03 -4.97 -14.00
N TRP A 353 3.19 -5.60 -13.18
CA TRP A 353 2.44 -6.81 -13.54
C TRP A 353 1.46 -6.60 -14.70
N TYR A 354 0.85 -5.42 -14.75
CA TYR A 354 -0.07 -5.06 -15.82
C TYR A 354 0.66 -4.66 -17.10
N LEU A 355 1.90 -4.14 -16.96
CA LEU A 355 2.68 -3.53 -18.04
C LEU A 355 3.66 -4.50 -18.70
N ASN A 356 4.02 -5.59 -18.03
CA ASN A 356 5.03 -6.55 -18.51
C ASN A 356 4.61 -7.16 -19.86
N PRO A 357 5.30 -6.86 -20.98
CA PRO A 357 4.92 -7.33 -22.30
C PRO A 357 5.26 -8.80 -22.55
N TYR A 358 5.85 -9.49 -21.58
CA TYR A 358 6.23 -10.89 -21.70
C TYR A 358 5.02 -11.75 -22.10
N PHE A 359 5.19 -12.49 -23.20
CA PHE A 359 4.19 -13.42 -23.72
C PHE A 359 4.37 -14.77 -23.03
N ASP A 360 3.51 -15.07 -22.05
CA ASP A 360 3.54 -16.32 -21.31
C ASP A 360 2.68 -17.37 -22.03
N ASP A 361 3.33 -18.24 -22.75
CA ASP A 361 2.78 -19.41 -23.45
C ASP A 361 3.16 -20.74 -22.78
N SER A 362 3.58 -20.70 -21.53
CA SER A 362 3.92 -21.90 -20.75
C SER A 362 2.81 -22.94 -20.73
N ASN A 363 1.56 -22.48 -20.85
CA ASN A 363 0.41 -23.29 -21.22
C ASN A 363 -0.17 -22.78 -22.55
N PRO A 364 0.00 -23.50 -23.66
CA PRO A 364 -0.40 -23.01 -24.97
C PRO A 364 -1.92 -22.79 -25.13
N MET A 365 -2.75 -23.35 -24.24
CA MET A 365 -4.20 -23.10 -24.20
C MET A 365 -4.62 -21.96 -23.27
N PHE A 366 -3.70 -21.41 -22.46
CA PHE A 366 -3.90 -20.30 -21.56
C PHE A 366 -2.72 -19.35 -21.63
N ILE A 367 -2.81 -18.39 -22.53
CA ILE A 367 -1.75 -17.43 -22.82
C ILE A 367 -2.03 -16.15 -22.08
N SER A 368 -1.03 -15.55 -21.49
CA SER A 368 -1.16 -14.25 -20.83
C SER A 368 -0.04 -13.28 -21.23
N GLN A 369 -0.40 -12.01 -21.36
CA GLN A 369 0.52 -10.92 -21.68
C GLN A 369 0.06 -9.64 -20.99
N GLY A 370 0.97 -8.90 -20.39
CA GLY A 370 0.67 -7.55 -19.91
C GLY A 370 0.55 -6.58 -21.08
N ASN A 371 0.14 -5.35 -20.77
CA ASN A 371 -0.08 -4.31 -21.77
C ASN A 371 0.69 -3.03 -21.37
N SER A 372 1.79 -2.77 -22.06
CA SER A 372 2.63 -1.57 -21.82
C SER A 372 1.98 -0.27 -22.25
N GLU A 373 0.86 -0.31 -22.99
CA GLU A 373 0.11 0.87 -23.43
C GLU A 373 -0.96 1.35 -22.44
N LEU A 374 -1.08 0.68 -21.28
CA LEU A 374 -2.04 1.10 -20.26
C LEU A 374 -1.77 2.52 -19.77
N GLU A 375 -2.84 3.28 -19.61
CA GLU A 375 -2.80 4.60 -18.99
C GLU A 375 -3.08 4.54 -17.48
N SER A 376 -2.76 5.64 -16.78
CA SER A 376 -3.15 5.81 -15.38
C SER A 376 -4.66 5.79 -15.23
N GLU A 377 -5.17 5.02 -14.26
CA GLU A 377 -6.57 5.10 -13.86
C GLU A 377 -6.89 6.45 -13.24
N LYS A 378 -8.04 7.03 -13.57
CA LYS A 378 -8.51 8.32 -13.08
C LYS A 378 -9.77 8.13 -12.25
N SER A 379 -9.64 8.28 -10.94
CA SER A 379 -10.75 8.20 -10.00
C SER A 379 -11.21 9.60 -9.60
N HIS A 380 -12.45 9.90 -9.86
CA HIS A 380 -13.10 11.17 -9.54
C HIS A 380 -13.93 11.03 -8.28
N SER A 381 -13.86 12.00 -7.38
CA SER A 381 -14.61 11.98 -6.13
C SER A 381 -15.25 13.35 -5.86
N PHE A 382 -16.54 13.35 -5.64
CA PHE A 382 -17.31 14.49 -5.15
C PHE A 382 -17.68 14.25 -3.70
N ASN A 383 -17.50 15.24 -2.85
CA ASN A 383 -17.87 15.16 -1.46
C ASN A 383 -18.72 16.38 -1.06
N LEU A 384 -19.71 16.14 -0.20
CA LEU A 384 -20.53 17.17 0.41
C LEU A 384 -20.69 16.83 1.89
N ASN A 385 -20.37 17.78 2.75
CA ASN A 385 -20.48 17.62 4.18
C ASN A 385 -21.22 18.82 4.80
N TYR A 386 -22.29 18.54 5.53
CA TYR A 386 -22.96 19.50 6.37
C TYR A 386 -22.74 19.13 7.83
N SER A 387 -22.31 20.09 8.62
CA SER A 387 -22.14 19.95 10.06
C SER A 387 -22.79 21.10 10.81
N SER A 388 -23.48 20.77 11.90
CA SER A 388 -24.04 21.73 12.85
C SER A 388 -23.73 21.24 14.26
N PHE A 389 -23.12 22.09 15.07
CA PHE A 389 -22.72 21.76 16.43
C PHE A 389 -23.28 22.82 17.41
N SER A 390 -24.19 22.39 18.25
CA SER A 390 -24.76 23.22 19.32
C SER A 390 -24.83 22.43 20.63
N SER A 391 -25.11 23.09 21.73
CA SER A 391 -25.27 22.44 23.04
C SER A 391 -26.40 21.40 23.06
N LYS A 392 -27.45 21.62 22.26
CA LYS A 392 -28.65 20.75 22.21
C LYS A 392 -28.62 19.77 21.05
N PHE A 393 -28.00 20.12 19.92
CA PHE A 393 -28.14 19.37 18.68
C PHE A 393 -26.83 19.36 17.90
N ASN A 394 -26.32 18.17 17.68
CA ASN A 394 -25.15 17.96 16.85
C ASN A 394 -25.50 17.03 15.70
N ILE A 395 -25.32 17.50 14.47
CA ILE A 395 -25.55 16.73 13.26
C ILE A 395 -24.33 16.84 12.35
N ASN A 396 -23.94 15.71 11.75
CA ASN A 396 -23.01 15.66 10.66
C ASN A 396 -23.60 14.74 9.58
N VAL A 397 -23.74 15.26 8.38
CA VAL A 397 -24.17 14.51 7.21
C VAL A 397 -23.07 14.61 6.18
N SER A 398 -22.58 13.49 5.71
CA SER A 398 -21.63 13.45 4.58
C SER A 398 -22.17 12.58 3.46
N LEU A 399 -22.01 13.06 2.24
CA LEU A 399 -22.28 12.36 0.99
C LEU A 399 -20.99 12.35 0.18
N ARG A 400 -20.60 11.19 -0.29
CA ARG A 400 -19.49 11.02 -1.23
C ARG A 400 -19.95 10.22 -2.41
N HIS A 401 -19.68 10.73 -3.61
CA HIS A 401 -19.87 10.01 -4.86
C HIS A 401 -18.53 9.91 -5.56
N SER A 402 -18.08 8.69 -5.87
CA SER A 402 -16.85 8.45 -6.60
C SER A 402 -17.12 7.58 -7.82
N PHE A 403 -16.39 7.84 -8.90
CA PHE A 403 -16.43 7.03 -10.11
C PHE A 403 -15.06 6.95 -10.77
N ASN A 404 -14.84 5.84 -11.47
CA ASN A 404 -13.72 5.58 -12.35
C ASN A 404 -14.29 5.07 -13.69
N ASN A 405 -13.80 5.59 -14.79
CA ASN A 405 -14.20 5.17 -16.15
C ASN A 405 -13.03 4.55 -16.95
N SER A 406 -11.87 4.45 -16.35
CA SER A 406 -10.63 3.95 -16.95
C SER A 406 -9.93 2.91 -16.06
N GLY A 407 -10.72 2.12 -15.30
CA GLY A 407 -10.18 1.05 -14.48
C GLY A 407 -9.46 0.02 -15.32
N ILE A 408 -8.33 -0.47 -14.83
CA ILE A 408 -7.58 -1.56 -15.46
C ILE A 408 -8.30 -2.85 -15.16
N GLU A 409 -8.77 -3.51 -16.19
CA GLU A 409 -9.49 -4.78 -16.10
C GLU A 409 -8.78 -5.87 -16.89
N ASN A 410 -8.95 -7.10 -16.44
CA ASN A 410 -8.49 -8.28 -17.14
C ASN A 410 -9.45 -8.57 -18.30
N VAL A 411 -8.92 -8.64 -19.50
CA VAL A 411 -9.65 -8.99 -20.72
C VAL A 411 -9.20 -10.35 -21.19
N SER A 412 -10.15 -11.26 -21.42
CA SER A 412 -9.87 -12.57 -21.95
C SER A 412 -10.71 -12.83 -23.21
N ARG A 413 -10.07 -13.38 -24.24
CA ARG A 413 -10.72 -13.78 -25.47
C ARG A 413 -10.25 -15.14 -25.95
N LEU A 414 -11.09 -15.87 -26.61
CA LEU A 414 -10.71 -17.08 -27.32
C LEU A 414 -10.05 -16.72 -28.65
N ILE A 415 -8.98 -17.43 -28.97
CA ILE A 415 -8.32 -17.34 -30.28
C ILE A 415 -9.19 -18.04 -31.31
N GLY A 416 -9.44 -17.37 -32.42
CA GLY A 416 -10.30 -17.86 -33.51
C GLY A 416 -9.64 -18.94 -34.38
N GLU A 417 -10.38 -19.32 -35.44
CA GLU A 417 -9.97 -20.34 -36.41
C GLU A 417 -8.64 -19.97 -37.06
N GLY A 418 -7.72 -20.94 -37.13
CA GLY A 418 -6.38 -20.79 -37.68
C GLY A 418 -5.30 -20.27 -36.73
N GLY A 419 -5.66 -19.93 -35.50
CA GLY A 419 -4.72 -19.35 -34.54
C GLY A 419 -4.45 -17.87 -34.79
N GLU A 420 -3.54 -17.27 -34.03
CA GLU A 420 -3.17 -15.85 -34.14
C GLU A 420 -1.68 -15.63 -33.91
N GLU A 421 -1.05 -14.81 -34.78
CA GLU A 421 0.34 -14.37 -34.60
C GLU A 421 0.36 -13.07 -33.80
N PHE A 422 1.29 -12.97 -32.86
CA PHE A 422 1.56 -11.82 -32.02
C PHE A 422 2.92 -11.21 -32.34
N GLU A 423 3.14 -10.00 -31.89
CA GLU A 423 4.41 -9.30 -32.01
C GLU A 423 5.57 -10.14 -31.41
N GLY A 424 6.74 -10.10 -32.03
CA GLY A 424 7.88 -10.94 -31.63
C GLY A 424 7.88 -12.35 -32.22
N GLY A 425 6.91 -12.71 -33.07
CA GLY A 425 6.80 -14.02 -33.71
C GLY A 425 6.17 -15.10 -32.82
N HIS A 426 5.48 -14.69 -31.75
CA HIS A 426 4.71 -15.56 -30.90
C HIS A 426 3.42 -16.02 -31.58
N PHE A 427 2.99 -17.24 -31.32
CA PHE A 427 1.79 -17.82 -31.91
C PHE A 427 0.86 -18.41 -30.83
N ALA A 428 -0.42 -18.07 -30.92
CA ALA A 428 -1.46 -18.65 -30.09
C ALA A 428 -2.33 -19.60 -30.95
N PRO A 429 -2.48 -20.87 -30.56
CA PRO A 429 -3.29 -21.82 -31.31
C PRO A 429 -4.78 -21.51 -31.21
N GLU A 430 -5.53 -21.98 -32.18
CA GLU A 430 -7.00 -21.92 -32.17
C GLU A 430 -7.59 -22.51 -30.88
N GLY A 431 -8.57 -21.82 -30.30
CA GLY A 431 -9.23 -22.23 -29.06
C GLY A 431 -8.47 -21.93 -27.78
N ALA A 432 -7.23 -21.36 -27.88
CA ALA A 432 -6.52 -20.86 -26.72
C ALA A 432 -7.24 -19.65 -26.09
N LEU A 433 -7.19 -19.52 -24.78
CA LEU A 433 -7.65 -18.35 -24.06
C LEU A 433 -6.48 -17.37 -23.92
N TYR A 434 -6.56 -16.25 -24.64
CA TYR A 434 -5.62 -15.14 -24.51
C TYR A 434 -6.13 -14.12 -23.49
N ARG A 435 -5.29 -13.75 -22.56
CA ARG A 435 -5.57 -12.81 -21.46
C ARG A 435 -4.61 -11.63 -21.49
N THR A 436 -5.17 -10.42 -21.39
CA THR A 436 -4.42 -9.16 -21.26
C THR A 436 -5.14 -8.17 -20.36
N TYR A 437 -4.68 -6.92 -20.31
CA TYR A 437 -5.26 -5.86 -19.49
C TYR A 437 -5.59 -4.64 -20.34
N GLU A 438 -6.71 -3.98 -20.03
CA GLU A 438 -7.17 -2.78 -20.73
C GLU A 438 -7.80 -1.77 -19.75
N ASN A 439 -7.77 -0.47 -20.12
CA ASN A 439 -8.40 0.61 -19.35
C ASN A 439 -9.91 0.73 -19.67
N ILE A 440 -10.69 -0.31 -19.44
CA ILE A 440 -12.11 -0.40 -19.77
C ILE A 440 -13.04 -0.44 -18.55
N GLY A 441 -12.50 -0.61 -17.37
CA GLY A 441 -13.24 -0.76 -16.12
C GLY A 441 -14.05 0.50 -15.78
N LYS A 442 -15.29 0.30 -15.35
CA LYS A 442 -16.18 1.37 -14.90
C LYS A 442 -16.72 1.03 -13.52
N SER A 443 -16.44 1.89 -12.56
CA SER A 443 -16.97 1.75 -11.21
C SER A 443 -17.64 3.03 -10.74
N ARG A 444 -18.71 2.89 -9.94
CA ARG A 444 -19.42 3.99 -9.29
C ARG A 444 -19.78 3.59 -7.89
N ARG A 445 -19.51 4.49 -6.97
CA ARG A 445 -19.80 4.28 -5.56
C ARG A 445 -20.35 5.55 -4.95
N THR A 446 -21.46 5.40 -4.20
CA THR A 446 -22.04 6.50 -3.42
C THR A 446 -22.09 6.04 -1.98
N ASP A 447 -21.46 6.79 -1.10
CA ASP A 447 -21.47 6.56 0.35
C ASP A 447 -22.20 7.74 1.02
N MET A 448 -23.10 7.44 1.93
CA MET A 448 -23.76 8.42 2.79
C MET A 448 -23.51 8.06 4.24
N SER A 449 -23.19 9.05 5.07
CA SER A 449 -23.14 8.88 6.52
C SER A 449 -23.92 9.97 7.24
N LEU A 450 -24.62 9.58 8.29
CA LEU A 450 -25.38 10.44 9.17
C LEU A 450 -24.93 10.20 10.61
N TYR A 451 -24.52 11.25 11.27
CA TYR A 451 -24.34 11.31 12.71
C TYR A 451 -25.30 12.35 13.30
N LEU A 452 -26.07 11.96 14.28
CA LEU A 452 -26.98 12.84 14.99
C LEU A 452 -26.87 12.54 16.48
N ASN A 453 -26.71 13.60 17.27
CA ASN A 453 -26.80 13.57 18.73
C ASN A 453 -27.69 14.72 19.18
N TRP A 454 -28.84 14.39 19.74
CA TRP A 454 -29.84 15.35 20.20
C TRP A 454 -30.06 15.20 21.70
N ASN A 455 -29.73 16.24 22.44
CA ASN A 455 -30.04 16.37 23.86
C ASN A 455 -31.47 16.92 23.98
N ALA A 456 -32.50 16.06 23.90
CA ALA A 456 -33.92 16.44 23.91
C ALA A 456 -34.34 17.05 25.24
N SER A 457 -33.73 16.61 26.34
CA SER A 457 -33.87 17.17 27.68
C SER A 457 -32.60 16.92 28.51
N PRO A 458 -32.46 17.49 29.73
CA PRO A 458 -31.36 17.17 30.63
C PRO A 458 -31.24 15.68 30.98
N LYS A 459 -32.32 14.91 30.80
CA LYS A 459 -32.41 13.49 31.11
C LYS A 459 -32.49 12.59 29.87
N THR A 460 -32.64 13.17 28.65
CA THR A 460 -32.90 12.40 27.44
C THR A 460 -31.94 12.80 26.34
N ARG A 461 -31.14 11.84 25.87
CA ARG A 461 -30.24 11.96 24.71
C ARG A 461 -30.61 10.93 23.65
N ILE A 462 -30.75 11.38 22.43
CA ILE A 462 -31.00 10.54 21.26
C ILE A 462 -29.73 10.56 20.39
N TYR A 463 -29.25 9.39 20.08
CA TYR A 463 -28.05 9.19 19.26
C TYR A 463 -28.39 8.31 18.07
N ILE A 464 -28.07 8.78 16.85
CA ILE A 464 -28.25 8.04 15.62
C ILE A 464 -26.93 8.08 14.86
N ASN A 465 -26.44 6.92 14.46
CA ASN A 465 -25.31 6.78 13.58
C ASN A 465 -25.69 5.78 12.48
N GLY A 466 -25.65 6.23 11.24
CA GLY A 466 -26.00 5.44 10.07
C GLY A 466 -25.00 5.62 8.95
N ARG A 467 -24.75 4.55 8.20
CA ARG A 467 -23.93 4.56 7.01
C ARG A 467 -24.56 3.64 5.95
N GLY A 468 -24.63 4.12 4.71
CA GLY A 468 -25.12 3.39 3.57
C GLY A 468 -24.26 3.65 2.33
#